data_0d4d6343f8b848665022beed632ccd66
#
_entry.id   0d4d6343f8b848665022beed632ccd66
#
_cell.length_a   1.000
_cell.length_b   1.000
_cell.length_c   1.000
_cell.angle_alpha   90.00
_cell.angle_beta   90.00
_cell.angle_gamma   90.00
#
_symmetry.space_group_name_H-M   'P 1'
#
loop_
_entity.id
_entity.type
_entity.pdbx_description
1 polymer ?
#
loop_
_entity_poly.entity_id
_entity_poly.type
_entity_poly.pdbx_seq_one_letter_code
_entity_poly.pdbx_strand_id
1 'polypeptide(L)'
;MVLPCYKNEYGDELVLTNYLNVELKKESDYPLLREKAVEYNLVITEQDKFMPRWYILSITPNTGKTSLEVANELYETGLFASSVADFSSNDLYCSYDPLVGSQWGLYNSNYADMDISACAAWNYATGRDIKIGVLDQGIDMDHIDLVENISSLSYDTETNTSPSILYGDHATHCAG
;
A
#
# COMPACT_ATOMS: atom_id res chain seq x y z
N MET A 1 -21.08 7.79 17.16
CA MET A 1 -21.23 6.91 16.00
C MET A 1 -20.59 5.58 16.39
N VAL A 2 -21.22 4.45 16.14
CA VAL A 2 -20.60 3.12 16.33
C VAL A 2 -19.96 2.77 14.99
N LEU A 3 -18.65 2.55 14.99
CA LEU A 3 -17.91 2.18 13.77
C LEU A 3 -17.98 0.67 13.60
N PRO A 4 -18.22 0.17 12.37
CA PRO A 4 -18.22 -1.26 12.10
C PRO A 4 -16.82 -1.84 12.31
N CYS A 5 -16.79 -3.03 12.92
CA CYS A 5 -15.58 -3.85 13.00
C CYS A 5 -15.80 -5.05 12.09
N TYR A 6 -14.86 -5.31 11.22
CA TYR A 6 -14.85 -6.44 10.29
C TYR A 6 -13.79 -7.45 10.72
N LYS A 7 -13.96 -8.70 10.34
CA LYS A 7 -12.89 -9.72 10.44
C LYS A 7 -12.51 -10.14 9.05
N ASN A 8 -11.20 -10.18 8.80
CA ASN A 8 -10.69 -10.78 7.57
C ASN A 8 -10.75 -12.32 7.64
N GLU A 9 -10.38 -12.99 6.58
CA GLU A 9 -10.35 -14.46 6.51
C GLU A 9 -9.37 -15.12 7.51
N TYR A 10 -8.43 -14.34 8.04
CA TYR A 10 -7.42 -14.77 9.01
C TYR A 10 -7.84 -14.51 10.46
N GLY A 11 -8.96 -13.80 10.67
CA GLY A 11 -9.51 -13.52 11.99
C GLY A 11 -9.10 -12.16 12.58
N ASP A 12 -8.32 -11.36 11.85
CA ASP A 12 -7.87 -10.03 12.30
C ASP A 12 -9.05 -9.05 12.32
N GLU A 13 -9.08 -8.20 13.33
CA GLU A 13 -10.11 -7.19 13.49
C GLU A 13 -9.71 -5.87 12.81
N LEU A 14 -10.51 -5.48 11.83
CA LEU A 14 -10.37 -4.23 11.09
C LEU A 14 -11.50 -3.29 11.49
N VAL A 15 -11.16 -2.20 12.15
CA VAL A 15 -12.12 -1.17 12.54
C VAL A 15 -12.19 -0.13 11.42
N LEU A 16 -13.35 0.02 10.81
CA LEU A 16 -13.56 1.06 9.81
C LEU A 16 -13.45 2.43 10.47
N THR A 17 -12.62 3.31 9.92
CA THR A 17 -12.50 4.68 10.41
C THR A 17 -13.54 5.61 9.76
N ASN A 18 -13.57 6.86 10.19
CA ASN A 18 -14.39 7.90 9.56
C ASN A 18 -13.78 8.47 8.29
N TYR A 19 -12.58 8.02 7.92
CA TYR A 19 -11.82 8.58 6.82
C TYR A 19 -11.91 7.71 5.56
N LEU A 20 -11.71 8.35 4.42
CA LEU A 20 -11.51 7.71 3.13
C LEU A 20 -10.48 8.52 2.32
N ASN A 21 -9.77 7.83 1.47
CA ASN A 21 -8.75 8.40 0.61
C ASN A 21 -9.26 8.40 -0.84
N VAL A 22 -9.13 9.52 -1.53
CA VAL A 22 -9.56 9.67 -2.93
C VAL A 22 -8.41 10.16 -3.78
N GLU A 23 -8.12 9.45 -4.88
CA GLU A 23 -7.14 9.86 -5.88
C GLU A 23 -7.84 10.48 -7.08
N LEU A 24 -7.47 11.70 -7.42
CA LEU A 24 -7.91 12.37 -8.64
C LEU A 24 -7.23 11.74 -9.87
N LYS A 25 -7.92 11.69 -11.01
CA LYS A 25 -7.29 11.33 -12.29
C LYS A 25 -6.29 12.38 -12.73
N LYS A 26 -6.59 13.66 -12.47
CA LYS A 26 -5.74 14.81 -12.75
C LYS A 26 -5.91 15.83 -11.62
N GLU A 27 -4.90 16.63 -11.33
CA GLU A 27 -5.00 17.69 -10.31
C GLU A 27 -6.10 18.70 -10.63
N SER A 28 -6.38 18.95 -11.93
CA SER A 28 -7.46 19.82 -12.39
C SER A 28 -8.86 19.34 -11.99
N ASP A 29 -9.01 18.10 -11.56
CA ASP A 29 -10.31 17.51 -11.19
C ASP A 29 -10.71 17.82 -9.73
N TYR A 30 -9.92 18.61 -9.01
CA TYR A 30 -10.23 19.04 -7.64
C TYR A 30 -11.62 19.68 -7.48
N PRO A 31 -12.12 20.52 -8.41
CA PRO A 31 -13.49 21.05 -8.33
C PRO A 31 -14.55 19.94 -8.30
N LEU A 32 -14.33 18.84 -9.02
CA LEU A 32 -15.21 17.68 -9.03
C LEU A 32 -15.21 16.96 -7.66
N LEU A 33 -14.03 16.83 -7.04
CA LEU A 33 -13.94 16.29 -5.68
C LEU A 33 -14.74 17.15 -4.68
N ARG A 34 -14.65 18.47 -4.79
CA ARG A 34 -15.41 19.39 -3.94
C ARG A 34 -16.91 19.25 -4.14
N GLU A 35 -17.37 19.11 -5.39
CA GLU A 35 -18.79 18.88 -5.70
C GLU A 35 -19.28 17.61 -5.02
N LYS A 36 -18.55 16.51 -5.18
CA LYS A 36 -18.90 15.23 -4.56
C LYS A 36 -18.81 15.28 -3.03
N ALA A 37 -17.84 16.00 -2.46
CA ALA A 37 -17.76 16.19 -1.02
C ALA A 37 -19.02 16.90 -0.47
N VAL A 38 -19.55 17.89 -1.18
CA VAL A 38 -20.81 18.55 -0.80
C VAL A 38 -22.00 17.60 -0.94
N GLU A 39 -22.10 16.88 -2.06
CA GLU A 39 -23.19 15.93 -2.33
C GLU A 39 -23.31 14.86 -1.25
N TYR A 40 -22.17 14.30 -0.82
CA TYR A 40 -22.12 13.25 0.21
C TYR A 40 -21.98 13.76 1.64
N ASN A 41 -21.99 15.07 1.86
CA ASN A 41 -21.75 15.70 3.17
C ASN A 41 -20.42 15.27 3.80
N LEU A 42 -19.34 15.29 2.99
CA LEU A 42 -17.98 14.98 3.44
C LEU A 42 -17.22 16.27 3.74
N VAL A 43 -16.18 16.13 4.55
CA VAL A 43 -15.16 17.18 4.76
C VAL A 43 -13.87 16.74 4.09
N ILE A 44 -13.33 17.56 3.21
CA ILE A 44 -11.96 17.38 2.69
C ILE A 44 -11.02 17.84 3.80
N THR A 45 -10.30 16.90 4.41
CA THR A 45 -9.49 17.12 5.61
C THR A 45 -8.10 17.58 5.26
N GLU A 46 -7.47 16.89 4.30
CA GLU A 46 -6.07 17.13 3.93
C GLU A 46 -5.81 16.72 2.47
N GLN A 47 -4.81 17.37 1.86
CA GLN A 47 -4.18 16.90 0.62
C GLN A 47 -2.83 16.29 1.00
N ASP A 48 -2.50 15.13 0.43
CA ASP A 48 -1.20 14.49 0.67
C ASP A 48 -0.05 15.38 0.13
N LYS A 49 0.98 15.56 0.96
CA LYS A 49 2.11 16.46 0.64
C LYS A 49 3.02 15.92 -0.47
N PHE A 50 3.08 14.61 -0.62
CA PHE A 50 3.98 13.92 -1.55
C PHE A 50 3.24 13.39 -2.78
N MET A 51 1.93 13.18 -2.64
CA MET A 51 1.05 12.67 -3.68
C MET A 51 -0.07 13.68 -3.98
N PRO A 52 0.18 14.70 -4.81
CA PRO A 52 -0.71 15.88 -4.96
C PRO A 52 -2.10 15.57 -5.51
N ARG A 53 -2.32 14.36 -6.04
CA ARG A 53 -3.65 13.91 -6.48
C ARG A 53 -4.44 13.20 -5.40
N TRP A 54 -3.84 12.91 -4.23
CA TRP A 54 -4.49 12.22 -3.13
C TRP A 54 -5.04 13.19 -2.10
N TYR A 55 -6.26 12.93 -1.67
CA TYR A 55 -6.98 13.71 -0.68
C TYR A 55 -7.59 12.79 0.38
N ILE A 56 -7.51 13.22 1.64
CA ILE A 56 -8.15 12.58 2.77
C ILE A 56 -9.48 13.30 3.01
N LEU A 57 -10.57 12.53 3.03
CA LEU A 57 -11.90 13.02 3.34
C LEU A 57 -12.41 12.33 4.61
N SER A 58 -13.29 13.00 5.32
CA SER A 58 -14.00 12.38 6.46
C SER A 58 -15.50 12.46 6.25
N ILE A 59 -16.20 11.40 6.68
CA ILE A 59 -17.65 11.40 6.80
C ILE A 59 -18.06 12.28 7.98
N THR A 60 -19.28 12.82 7.91
CA THR A 60 -19.92 13.62 8.96
C THR A 60 -21.17 12.91 9.48
N PRO A 61 -21.75 13.34 10.60
CA PRO A 61 -23.05 12.82 11.04
C PRO A 61 -24.18 12.95 10.00
N ASN A 62 -24.04 13.88 9.05
CA ASN A 62 -25.04 14.12 8.00
C ASN A 62 -24.80 13.27 6.74
N THR A 63 -23.68 12.54 6.65
CA THR A 63 -23.39 11.66 5.50
C THR A 63 -24.40 10.51 5.41
N GLY A 64 -24.87 9.99 6.55
CA GLY A 64 -25.88 8.92 6.61
C GLY A 64 -25.38 7.55 6.11
N LYS A 65 -24.10 7.45 5.75
CA LYS A 65 -23.41 6.27 5.23
C LYS A 65 -22.06 6.10 5.94
N THR A 66 -21.52 4.89 5.90
CA THR A 66 -20.16 4.60 6.36
C THR A 66 -19.13 5.11 5.35
N SER A 67 -17.88 5.29 5.80
CA SER A 67 -16.77 5.65 4.90
C SER A 67 -16.54 4.61 3.81
N LEU A 68 -16.79 3.32 4.08
CA LEU A 68 -16.70 2.24 3.11
C LEU A 68 -17.77 2.34 2.01
N GLU A 69 -19.02 2.58 2.40
CA GLU A 69 -20.11 2.74 1.42
C GLU A 69 -19.86 3.94 0.52
N VAL A 70 -19.43 5.07 1.10
CA VAL A 70 -19.11 6.28 0.32
C VAL A 70 -17.91 6.05 -0.60
N ALA A 71 -16.85 5.40 -0.10
CA ALA A 71 -15.67 5.12 -0.91
C ALA A 71 -16.02 4.26 -2.13
N ASN A 72 -16.83 3.21 -1.94
CA ASN A 72 -17.28 2.34 -3.02
C ASN A 72 -18.13 3.11 -4.04
N GLU A 73 -19.11 3.90 -3.58
CA GLU A 73 -19.94 4.71 -4.48
C GLU A 73 -19.11 5.72 -5.28
N LEU A 74 -18.17 6.41 -4.66
CA LEU A 74 -17.26 7.32 -5.37
C LEU A 74 -16.41 6.59 -6.42
N TYR A 75 -15.91 5.40 -6.08
CA TYR A 75 -15.16 4.57 -7.01
C TYR A 75 -16.02 4.16 -8.21
N GLU A 76 -17.24 3.69 -7.95
CA GLU A 76 -18.18 3.23 -8.98
C GLU A 76 -18.63 4.34 -9.95
N THR A 77 -18.55 5.63 -9.53
CA THR A 77 -18.80 6.75 -10.45
C THR A 77 -17.83 6.76 -11.63
N GLY A 78 -16.65 6.15 -11.48
CA GLY A 78 -15.59 6.21 -12.46
C GLY A 78 -14.96 7.61 -12.63
N LEU A 79 -15.29 8.57 -11.78
CA LEU A 79 -14.77 9.95 -11.84
C LEU A 79 -13.36 10.07 -11.29
N PHE A 80 -13.00 9.26 -10.33
CA PHE A 80 -11.72 9.25 -9.63
C PHE A 80 -10.82 8.09 -10.10
N ALA A 81 -9.52 8.21 -9.88
CA ALA A 81 -8.58 7.14 -10.16
C ALA A 81 -8.68 6.02 -9.10
N SER A 82 -8.90 6.44 -7.84
CA SER A 82 -9.12 5.53 -6.72
C SER A 82 -10.01 6.19 -5.66
N SER A 83 -10.72 5.36 -4.89
CA SER A 83 -11.44 5.77 -3.69
C SER A 83 -11.47 4.60 -2.72
N VAL A 84 -10.86 4.75 -1.54
CA VAL A 84 -10.62 3.66 -0.58
C VAL A 84 -10.98 4.13 0.82
N ALA A 85 -11.75 3.33 1.55
CA ALA A 85 -12.01 3.58 2.97
C ALA A 85 -10.75 3.31 3.79
N ASP A 86 -10.60 4.05 4.87
CA ASP A 86 -9.51 3.86 5.81
C ASP A 86 -9.94 2.90 6.94
N PHE A 87 -9.05 1.99 7.30
CA PHE A 87 -9.24 1.04 8.37
C PHE A 87 -8.13 1.15 9.40
N SER A 88 -8.50 1.06 10.67
CA SER A 88 -7.57 0.89 11.78
C SER A 88 -7.56 -0.58 12.20
N SER A 89 -6.38 -1.16 12.33
CA SER A 89 -6.22 -2.46 12.98
C SER A 89 -5.40 -2.29 14.25
N ASN A 90 -5.69 -3.09 15.26
CA ASN A 90 -4.89 -3.12 16.49
C ASN A 90 -3.56 -3.85 16.29
N ASP A 91 -3.48 -4.63 15.23
CA ASP A 91 -2.30 -5.37 14.86
C ASP A 91 -1.75 -4.77 13.55
N LEU A 92 -0.63 -4.06 13.66
CA LEU A 92 0.20 -3.71 12.53
C LEU A 92 0.85 -4.99 11.98
N TYR A 93 0.06 -5.80 11.27
CA TYR A 93 0.62 -6.92 10.51
C TYR A 93 1.39 -6.35 9.33
N CYS A 94 2.68 -6.26 9.54
CA CYS A 94 3.60 -5.80 8.52
C CYS A 94 3.69 -6.80 7.37
N SER A 95 3.56 -8.09 7.67
CA SER A 95 3.59 -9.21 6.73
C SER A 95 3.32 -10.50 7.51
N TYR A 96 2.89 -11.56 6.81
CA TYR A 96 2.84 -12.92 7.39
C TYR A 96 4.22 -13.56 7.56
N ASP A 97 5.28 -12.87 7.17
CA ASP A 97 6.65 -13.31 7.40
C ASP A 97 6.98 -13.24 8.89
N PRO A 98 7.25 -14.38 9.55
CA PRO A 98 7.57 -14.42 10.97
C PRO A 98 8.88 -13.69 11.30
N LEU A 99 9.72 -13.37 10.32
CA LEU A 99 10.98 -12.68 10.49
C LEU A 99 10.89 -11.16 10.31
N VAL A 100 9.73 -10.62 9.90
CA VAL A 100 9.57 -9.17 9.70
C VAL A 100 9.92 -8.36 10.95
N GLY A 101 9.61 -8.88 12.14
CA GLY A 101 9.98 -8.23 13.41
C GLY A 101 11.50 -8.15 13.67
N SER A 102 12.31 -8.91 12.92
CA SER A 102 13.77 -8.85 12.94
C SER A 102 14.34 -7.90 11.88
N GLN A 103 13.52 -7.44 10.97
CA GLN A 103 13.89 -6.50 9.90
C GLN A 103 13.65 -5.07 10.34
N TRP A 104 14.52 -4.58 11.24
CA TRP A 104 14.37 -3.26 11.86
C TRP A 104 14.25 -2.08 10.87
N GLY A 105 14.73 -2.25 9.65
CA GLY A 105 14.62 -1.24 8.59
C GLY A 105 13.19 -1.11 8.05
N LEU A 106 12.39 -2.18 8.09
CA LEU A 106 10.99 -2.19 7.66
C LEU A 106 10.05 -1.79 8.80
N TYR A 107 10.34 -2.27 10.01
CA TYR A 107 9.57 -2.01 11.22
C TYR A 107 10.45 -2.01 12.46
N ASN A 108 10.49 -0.89 13.18
CA ASN A 108 11.28 -0.74 14.39
C ASN A 108 10.40 -0.31 15.58
N SER A 109 9.99 -1.27 16.39
CA SER A 109 9.14 -1.02 17.55
C SER A 109 9.83 -0.18 18.65
N ASN A 110 11.16 -0.14 18.66
CA ASN A 110 11.93 0.60 19.66
C ASN A 110 12.18 2.06 19.24
N TYR A 111 12.31 2.30 17.92
CA TYR A 111 12.63 3.61 17.35
C TYR A 111 11.87 3.80 16.04
N ALA A 112 10.57 4.07 16.13
CA ALA A 112 9.66 4.16 14.97
C ALA A 112 10.10 5.18 13.91
N ASP A 113 10.83 6.23 14.32
CA ASP A 113 11.34 7.24 13.37
C ASP A 113 12.61 6.78 12.61
N MET A 114 13.10 5.57 12.85
CA MET A 114 14.33 5.03 12.25
C MET A 114 14.07 3.88 11.26
N ASP A 115 12.82 3.59 10.95
CA ASP A 115 12.43 2.65 9.90
C ASP A 115 11.84 3.37 8.69
N ILE A 116 11.60 2.62 7.60
CA ILE A 116 11.00 3.18 6.39
C ILE A 116 9.46 3.15 6.41
N SER A 117 8.85 2.80 7.55
CA SER A 117 7.41 2.67 7.71
C SER A 117 6.74 1.76 6.67
N ALA A 118 7.43 0.67 6.30
CA ALA A 118 6.99 -0.24 5.23
C ALA A 118 5.59 -0.79 5.50
N CYS A 119 5.27 -1.15 6.76
CA CYS A 119 3.96 -1.66 7.16
C CYS A 119 2.84 -0.66 6.86
N ALA A 120 3.07 0.62 7.13
CA ALA A 120 2.11 1.66 6.80
C ALA A 120 2.00 1.87 5.28
N ALA A 121 3.12 1.84 4.56
CA ALA A 121 3.16 2.00 3.11
C ALA A 121 2.40 0.87 2.38
N TRP A 122 2.45 -0.36 2.86
CA TRP A 122 1.76 -1.50 2.25
C TRP A 122 0.23 -1.43 2.33
N ASN A 123 -0.33 -0.58 3.19
CA ASN A 123 -1.77 -0.27 3.16
C ASN A 123 -2.18 0.54 1.91
N TYR A 124 -1.22 1.20 1.26
CA TYR A 124 -1.47 2.02 0.07
C TYR A 124 -0.99 1.35 -1.21
N ALA A 125 0.17 0.71 -1.16
CA ALA A 125 0.76 0.05 -2.32
C ALA A 125 1.72 -1.07 -1.89
N THR A 126 1.62 -2.22 -2.54
CA THR A 126 2.47 -3.39 -2.29
C THR A 126 3.57 -3.56 -3.34
N GLY A 127 3.67 -2.65 -4.30
CA GLY A 127 4.60 -2.79 -5.44
C GLY A 127 4.18 -3.84 -6.46
N ARG A 128 2.96 -4.36 -6.41
CA ARG A 128 2.49 -5.38 -7.35
C ARG A 128 2.70 -4.93 -8.79
N ASP A 129 3.20 -5.84 -9.63
CA ASP A 129 3.49 -5.63 -11.05
C ASP A 129 4.62 -4.62 -11.34
N ILE A 130 5.32 -4.11 -10.32
CA ILE A 130 6.49 -3.26 -10.50
C ILE A 130 7.73 -4.16 -10.67
N LYS A 131 8.51 -3.89 -11.72
CA LYS A 131 9.77 -4.59 -11.97
C LYS A 131 10.92 -3.78 -11.40
N ILE A 132 11.71 -4.42 -10.55
CA ILE A 132 12.93 -3.86 -9.96
C ILE A 132 14.12 -4.59 -10.57
N GLY A 133 15.10 -3.86 -11.08
CA GLY A 133 16.36 -4.42 -11.55
C GLY A 133 17.41 -4.36 -10.44
N VAL A 134 17.94 -5.50 -10.05
CA VAL A 134 19.08 -5.62 -9.15
C VAL A 134 20.32 -5.95 -10.00
N LEU A 135 21.28 -5.03 -10.07
CA LEU A 135 22.55 -5.25 -10.77
C LEU A 135 23.62 -5.63 -9.74
N ASP A 136 23.90 -6.91 -9.63
CA ASP A 136 24.78 -7.47 -8.62
C ASP A 136 25.33 -8.85 -9.06
N GLN A 137 25.79 -9.66 -8.11
CA GLN A 137 26.47 -10.96 -8.31
C GLN A 137 25.53 -12.15 -8.64
N GLY A 138 24.30 -11.88 -9.09
CA GLY A 138 23.29 -12.90 -9.32
C GLY A 138 22.50 -13.26 -8.06
N ILE A 139 21.26 -13.69 -8.24
CA ILE A 139 20.31 -13.99 -7.17
C ILE A 139 20.17 -15.51 -7.09
N ASP A 140 20.00 -16.05 -5.88
CA ASP A 140 19.56 -17.43 -5.68
C ASP A 140 18.15 -17.61 -6.26
N MET A 141 18.09 -18.29 -7.40
CA MET A 141 16.84 -18.48 -8.15
C MET A 141 15.86 -19.43 -7.47
N ASP A 142 16.32 -20.20 -6.48
CA ASP A 142 15.51 -21.16 -5.72
C ASP A 142 15.19 -20.64 -4.31
N HIS A 143 15.57 -19.41 -3.98
CA HIS A 143 15.29 -18.82 -2.66
C HIS A 143 13.79 -18.75 -2.39
N ILE A 144 13.35 -19.28 -1.27
CA ILE A 144 11.94 -19.48 -0.95
C ILE A 144 11.10 -18.19 -1.00
N ASP A 145 11.68 -17.06 -0.59
CA ASP A 145 10.97 -15.76 -0.57
C ASP A 145 11.04 -15.00 -1.90
N LEU A 146 11.93 -15.42 -2.82
CA LEU A 146 12.16 -14.69 -4.06
C LEU A 146 11.65 -15.44 -5.29
N VAL A 147 11.66 -16.76 -5.29
CA VAL A 147 11.43 -17.63 -6.46
C VAL A 147 10.16 -17.29 -7.24
N GLU A 148 9.06 -16.94 -6.54
CA GLU A 148 7.78 -16.60 -7.19
C GLU A 148 7.79 -15.22 -7.85
N ASN A 149 8.75 -14.35 -7.48
CA ASN A 149 8.85 -12.96 -7.93
C ASN A 149 10.01 -12.71 -8.89
N ILE A 150 10.86 -13.72 -9.14
CA ILE A 150 12.00 -13.56 -10.05
C ILE A 150 11.52 -13.50 -11.50
N SER A 151 11.88 -12.41 -12.17
CA SER A 151 11.53 -12.20 -13.58
C SER A 151 12.35 -13.10 -14.49
N SER A 152 11.71 -13.63 -15.53
CA SER A 152 12.40 -14.33 -16.65
C SER A 152 13.37 -13.44 -17.43
N LEU A 153 13.41 -12.14 -17.13
CA LEU A 153 14.38 -11.19 -17.69
C LEU A 153 15.72 -11.18 -16.95
N SER A 154 15.86 -12.00 -15.89
CA SER A 154 17.14 -12.18 -15.21
C SER A 154 18.22 -12.60 -16.22
N TYR A 155 19.39 -11.96 -16.16
CA TYR A 155 20.41 -12.10 -17.16
C TYR A 155 21.82 -11.98 -16.59
N ASP A 156 22.70 -12.85 -17.01
CA ASP A 156 24.12 -12.83 -16.67
C ASP A 156 24.92 -12.16 -17.79
N THR A 157 25.50 -11.01 -17.46
CA THR A 157 26.26 -10.22 -18.47
C THR A 157 27.68 -10.75 -18.74
N GLU A 158 28.22 -11.54 -17.80
CA GLU A 158 29.56 -12.11 -17.94
C GLU A 158 29.55 -13.34 -18.86
N THR A 159 28.60 -14.23 -18.63
CA THR A 159 28.45 -15.45 -19.44
C THR A 159 27.54 -15.26 -20.65
N ASN A 160 26.83 -14.14 -20.71
CA ASN A 160 25.84 -13.82 -21.75
C ASN A 160 24.69 -14.84 -21.80
N THR A 161 24.21 -15.26 -20.61
CA THR A 161 23.17 -16.28 -20.45
C THR A 161 22.00 -15.80 -19.61
N SER A 162 20.86 -16.50 -19.66
CA SER A 162 19.69 -16.32 -18.84
C SER A 162 19.25 -17.70 -18.31
N PRO A 163 18.89 -17.80 -17.04
CA PRO A 163 18.91 -16.76 -16.00
C PRO A 163 20.34 -16.40 -15.57
N SER A 164 20.47 -15.38 -14.67
CA SER A 164 21.76 -15.05 -14.08
C SER A 164 22.32 -16.21 -13.23
N ILE A 165 23.64 -16.31 -13.16
CA ILE A 165 24.34 -17.29 -12.35
C ILE A 165 24.64 -16.66 -10.98
N LEU A 166 24.49 -17.45 -9.91
CA LEU A 166 24.79 -17.03 -8.55
C LEU A 166 26.29 -17.10 -8.30
N TYR A 167 26.93 -15.97 -8.01
CA TYR A 167 28.36 -15.87 -7.65
C TYR A 167 28.58 -15.57 -6.17
N GLY A 168 27.53 -15.24 -5.40
CA GLY A 168 27.61 -14.94 -3.96
C GLY A 168 26.26 -14.54 -3.38
N ASP A 169 26.21 -14.42 -2.06
CA ASP A 169 24.95 -14.23 -1.32
C ASP A 169 24.47 -12.77 -1.28
N HIS A 170 25.33 -11.81 -1.64
CA HIS A 170 25.06 -10.38 -1.51
C HIS A 170 23.81 -9.94 -2.29
N ALA A 171 23.71 -10.32 -3.55
CA ALA A 171 22.60 -9.94 -4.40
C ALA A 171 21.26 -10.53 -3.92
N THR A 172 21.28 -11.77 -3.43
CA THR A 172 20.10 -12.40 -2.82
C THR A 172 19.63 -11.62 -1.61
N HIS A 173 20.55 -11.20 -0.75
CA HIS A 173 20.24 -10.33 0.39
C HIS A 173 19.73 -8.94 -0.01
N CYS A 174 20.26 -8.36 -1.08
CA CYS A 174 19.81 -7.05 -1.57
C CYS A 174 18.45 -7.10 -2.26
N ALA A 175 18.03 -8.26 -2.74
CA ALA A 175 16.76 -8.47 -3.43
C ALA A 175 15.61 -8.81 -2.48
N GLY A 176 15.93 -9.34 -1.29
CA GLY A 176 14.99 -9.72 -0.21
C GLY A 176 14.93 -8.66 0.89
#